data_46fd6e8904894c30d5bc24a2ce81c392
#
_entry.id   46fd6e8904894c30d5bc24a2ce81c392
#
_cell.length_a   1.000
_cell.length_b   1.000
_cell.length_c   1.000
_cell.angle_alpha   90.00
_cell.angle_beta   90.00
_cell.angle_gamma   90.00
#
_symmetry.space_group_name_H-M   'P 1'
#
loop_
_entity.id
_entity.type
_entity.pdbx_description
1 polymer ?
#
loop_
_entity_poly.entity_id
_entity_poly.type
_entity_poly.pdbx_seq_one_letter_code
_entity_poly.pdbx_strand_id
1 'polypeptide(L)'
;SRIPEQNVPSHMQHFAGLTFKFGGKDTDGDGIYDKDDACPEVAGLKQFKGCPDTDGDGIIDGSDSCPEVAGLAEFQGCPDTDADGIADKDDACPEVAGPKALNGCPDADGDGVADKNDKCPQVVGPSANGGCPWPDTDGDGVLDKDDKCIDVKGTVANNGCPEITEEQVSQLNAYAKTILFNSGKATFKQETFAVLQSITAILKQYPSSKFSIEGHTDSDGKDAANQKLSEERA
;
A
#
# COMPACT_ATOMS: atom_id res chain seq x y z
N SER A 1 -108.52 9.68 -39.62
CA SER A 1 -107.63 9.46 -40.79
C SER A 1 -106.36 8.72 -40.34
N ARG A 2 -106.23 7.51 -40.89
CA ARG A 2 -105.12 6.65 -40.67
C ARG A 2 -104.08 7.00 -41.72
N ILE A 3 -102.81 7.19 -41.27
CA ILE A 3 -101.63 7.33 -42.13
C ILE A 3 -101.12 5.90 -42.40
N PRO A 4 -100.87 5.50 -43.61
CA PRO A 4 -100.40 4.16 -43.89
C PRO A 4 -98.89 4.04 -43.52
N GLU A 5 -98.57 2.94 -42.89
CA GLU A 5 -97.21 2.50 -42.68
C GLU A 5 -96.44 2.31 -44.01
N GLN A 6 -95.38 3.05 -44.24
CA GLN A 6 -94.50 2.83 -45.32
C GLN A 6 -93.46 1.72 -44.89
N ASN A 7 -93.57 0.59 -45.56
CA ASN A 7 -92.58 -0.49 -45.46
C ASN A 7 -91.26 -0.03 -46.07
N VAL A 8 -90.34 0.28 -45.25
CA VAL A 8 -88.95 0.60 -45.70
C VAL A 8 -88.21 -0.73 -45.80
N PRO A 9 -87.77 -1.13 -46.97
CA PRO A 9 -86.95 -2.35 -47.10
C PRO A 9 -85.62 -2.15 -46.38
N SER A 10 -85.37 -3.03 -45.41
CA SER A 10 -84.04 -3.08 -44.76
C SER A 10 -82.97 -3.52 -45.74
N HIS A 11 -82.17 -2.61 -46.21
CA HIS A 11 -81.00 -2.91 -47.01
C HIS A 11 -79.86 -3.17 -46.06
N MET A 12 -79.45 -4.42 -45.96
CA MET A 12 -78.20 -4.77 -45.32
C MET A 12 -77.10 -4.45 -46.32
N GLN A 13 -76.45 -3.30 -46.14
CA GLN A 13 -75.29 -2.94 -46.94
C GLN A 13 -74.05 -3.54 -46.28
N HIS A 14 -73.46 -4.52 -46.97
CA HIS A 14 -72.13 -5.05 -46.64
C HIS A 14 -71.08 -4.16 -47.30
N PHE A 15 -70.32 -3.45 -46.49
CA PHE A 15 -69.12 -2.74 -46.96
C PHE A 15 -67.95 -3.63 -46.76
N ALA A 16 -67.28 -4.04 -47.85
CA ALA A 16 -65.95 -4.60 -47.84
C ALA A 16 -64.93 -3.44 -48.02
N GLY A 17 -64.30 -3.05 -47.01
CA GLY A 17 -63.23 -2.04 -47.05
C GLY A 17 -61.89 -2.73 -47.20
N LEU A 18 -61.12 -2.40 -48.22
CA LEU A 18 -59.72 -2.72 -48.31
C LEU A 18 -58.91 -1.65 -47.55
N THR A 19 -58.39 -2.00 -46.41
CA THR A 19 -57.50 -1.15 -45.65
C THR A 19 -56.08 -1.37 -46.18
N PHE A 20 -55.54 -0.39 -46.91
CA PHE A 20 -54.14 -0.38 -47.27
C PHE A 20 -53.34 0.25 -46.10
N LYS A 21 -52.54 -0.53 -45.40
CA LYS A 21 -51.55 -0.02 -44.52
C LYS A 21 -50.35 0.46 -45.32
N PHE A 22 -50.23 1.77 -45.50
CA PHE A 22 -49.00 2.39 -46.02
C PHE A 22 -48.10 2.70 -44.82
N GLY A 23 -47.11 1.87 -44.57
CA GLY A 23 -46.11 2.05 -43.53
C GLY A 23 -45.09 0.94 -43.63
N GLY A 24 -43.86 1.19 -43.25
CA GLY A 24 -42.85 0.20 -43.12
C GLY A 24 -43.17 -0.78 -41.97
N LYS A 25 -42.35 -1.79 -41.80
CA LYS A 25 -42.33 -2.65 -40.61
C LYS A 25 -41.75 -1.85 -39.47
N ASP A 26 -42.30 -1.96 -38.31
CA ASP A 26 -41.86 -1.41 -37.01
C ASP A 26 -41.82 -2.62 -36.07
N THR A 27 -40.60 -3.13 -35.79
CA THR A 27 -40.44 -4.44 -35.15
C THR A 27 -40.59 -4.34 -33.62
N ASP A 28 -40.08 -3.29 -33.01
CA ASP A 28 -40.10 -3.08 -31.57
C ASP A 28 -41.22 -2.20 -31.08
N GLY A 29 -41.90 -1.46 -32.02
CA GLY A 29 -43.09 -0.71 -31.73
C GLY A 29 -42.84 0.69 -31.13
N ASP A 30 -41.69 1.27 -31.31
CA ASP A 30 -41.33 2.60 -30.80
C ASP A 30 -41.88 3.77 -31.65
N GLY A 31 -42.42 3.44 -32.83
CA GLY A 31 -43.04 4.40 -33.77
C GLY A 31 -42.05 4.89 -34.83
N ILE A 32 -40.89 4.28 -34.95
CA ILE A 32 -39.93 4.45 -36.03
C ILE A 32 -39.92 3.16 -36.88
N TYR A 33 -39.96 3.32 -38.21
CA TYR A 33 -39.92 2.13 -39.06
C TYR A 33 -38.52 1.55 -39.14
N ASP A 34 -38.41 0.22 -39.21
CA ASP A 34 -37.12 -0.53 -39.27
C ASP A 34 -36.08 0.05 -40.25
N LYS A 35 -36.54 0.64 -41.35
CA LYS A 35 -35.68 1.26 -42.37
C LYS A 35 -35.02 2.59 -41.93
N ASP A 36 -35.66 3.29 -40.99
CA ASP A 36 -35.27 4.60 -40.49
C ASP A 36 -34.73 4.47 -39.05
N ASP A 37 -34.84 3.26 -38.48
CA ASP A 37 -34.46 2.90 -37.13
C ASP A 37 -33.02 2.32 -37.08
N ALA A 38 -32.19 2.86 -36.22
CA ALA A 38 -30.83 2.40 -36.00
C ALA A 38 -30.75 1.17 -35.06
N CYS A 39 -31.83 0.93 -34.26
CA CYS A 39 -31.95 -0.17 -33.31
C CYS A 39 -33.28 -0.94 -33.47
N PRO A 40 -33.61 -1.54 -34.65
CA PRO A 40 -34.94 -2.01 -35.02
C PRO A 40 -35.55 -3.12 -34.15
N GLU A 41 -34.81 -3.68 -33.21
CA GLU A 41 -35.24 -4.79 -32.34
C GLU A 41 -35.43 -4.31 -30.86
N VAL A 42 -35.02 -3.07 -30.55
CA VAL A 42 -35.01 -2.54 -29.19
C VAL A 42 -35.57 -1.12 -29.19
N ALA A 43 -36.78 -0.95 -28.68
CA ALA A 43 -37.49 0.31 -28.66
C ALA A 43 -36.71 1.45 -27.99
N GLY A 44 -36.61 2.59 -28.65
CA GLY A 44 -35.83 3.70 -28.19
C GLY A 44 -36.40 5.08 -28.48
N LEU A 45 -35.56 6.09 -28.52
CA LEU A 45 -35.97 7.49 -28.63
C LEU A 45 -35.77 8.03 -30.06
N LYS A 46 -36.73 8.85 -30.52
CA LYS A 46 -36.63 9.49 -31.84
C LYS A 46 -35.39 10.33 -32.06
N GLN A 47 -34.90 10.99 -31.01
CA GLN A 47 -33.70 11.80 -31.08
C GLN A 47 -32.43 10.95 -31.36
N PHE A 48 -32.48 9.68 -30.99
CA PHE A 48 -31.41 8.69 -31.22
C PHE A 48 -31.75 7.69 -32.33
N LYS A 49 -32.71 8.07 -33.21
CA LYS A 49 -33.17 7.24 -34.35
C LYS A 49 -33.59 5.82 -33.94
N GLY A 50 -34.34 5.70 -32.85
CA GLY A 50 -34.84 4.45 -32.34
C GLY A 50 -33.92 3.69 -31.38
N CYS A 51 -32.75 4.19 -31.08
CA CYS A 51 -31.92 3.56 -30.06
C CYS A 51 -32.27 3.99 -28.64
N PRO A 52 -32.20 3.08 -27.65
CA PRO A 52 -32.41 3.41 -26.25
C PRO A 52 -31.25 4.24 -25.66
N ASP A 53 -31.58 5.01 -24.63
CA ASP A 53 -30.73 5.76 -23.74
C ASP A 53 -31.35 5.54 -22.35
N THR A 54 -30.86 4.53 -21.65
CA THR A 54 -31.54 3.98 -20.46
C THR A 54 -31.45 4.88 -19.27
N ASP A 55 -30.32 5.55 -19.05
CA ASP A 55 -30.08 6.46 -17.91
C ASP A 55 -30.36 7.94 -18.24
N GLY A 56 -30.48 8.27 -19.54
CA GLY A 56 -30.88 9.60 -20.00
C GLY A 56 -29.76 10.62 -20.03
N ASP A 57 -28.51 10.21 -20.13
CA ASP A 57 -27.35 11.11 -20.16
C ASP A 57 -27.07 11.68 -21.57
N GLY A 58 -27.75 11.18 -22.59
CA GLY A 58 -27.64 11.63 -23.97
C GLY A 58 -26.73 10.75 -24.84
N ILE A 59 -26.29 9.62 -24.33
CA ILE A 59 -25.51 8.62 -25.03
C ILE A 59 -26.36 7.36 -25.16
N ILE A 60 -26.43 6.81 -26.36
CA ILE A 60 -27.20 5.57 -26.58
C ILE A 60 -26.52 4.38 -25.92
N ASP A 61 -27.30 3.46 -25.35
CA ASP A 61 -26.82 2.26 -24.62
C ASP A 61 -25.75 1.49 -25.39
N GLY A 62 -25.84 1.41 -26.73
CA GLY A 62 -24.86 0.71 -27.57
C GLY A 62 -23.51 1.40 -27.68
N SER A 63 -23.41 2.66 -27.27
CA SER A 63 -22.17 3.47 -27.27
C SER A 63 -21.78 3.92 -25.87
N ASP A 64 -22.60 3.57 -24.88
CA ASP A 64 -22.41 3.88 -23.49
C ASP A 64 -21.65 2.75 -22.79
N SER A 65 -20.61 3.12 -22.06
CA SER A 65 -19.84 2.17 -21.23
C SER A 65 -20.50 1.91 -19.88
N CYS A 66 -21.47 2.75 -19.48
CA CYS A 66 -22.21 2.67 -18.21
C CYS A 66 -23.73 2.88 -18.42
N PRO A 67 -24.43 2.08 -19.22
CA PRO A 67 -25.79 2.35 -19.71
C PRO A 67 -26.88 2.48 -18.68
N GLU A 68 -26.60 2.19 -17.41
CA GLU A 68 -27.56 2.26 -16.30
C GLU A 68 -27.26 3.42 -15.33
N VAL A 69 -26.15 4.15 -15.55
CA VAL A 69 -25.68 5.20 -14.64
C VAL A 69 -25.20 6.41 -15.42
N ALA A 70 -26.02 7.45 -15.48
CA ALA A 70 -25.75 8.66 -16.22
C ALA A 70 -24.38 9.28 -15.90
N GLY A 71 -23.63 9.59 -16.96
CA GLY A 71 -22.28 10.07 -16.83
C GLY A 71 -21.88 11.13 -17.86
N LEU A 72 -20.63 11.20 -18.17
CA LEU A 72 -20.05 12.22 -19.02
C LEU A 72 -19.64 11.68 -20.39
N ALA A 73 -19.88 12.46 -21.45
CA ALA A 73 -19.54 12.08 -22.81
C ALA A 73 -18.03 11.82 -22.99
N GLU A 74 -17.18 12.52 -22.25
CA GLU A 74 -15.72 12.32 -22.26
C GLU A 74 -15.30 10.96 -21.68
N PHE A 75 -16.13 10.35 -20.82
CA PHE A 75 -15.95 9.01 -20.25
C PHE A 75 -16.89 7.97 -20.86
N GLN A 76 -17.41 8.26 -22.06
CA GLN A 76 -18.31 7.36 -22.78
C GLN A 76 -19.53 6.95 -21.95
N GLY A 77 -20.19 7.93 -21.29
CA GLY A 77 -21.35 7.72 -20.48
C GLY A 77 -21.10 7.28 -19.04
N CYS A 78 -19.86 7.14 -18.61
CA CYS A 78 -19.56 6.82 -17.21
C CYS A 78 -19.41 8.07 -16.35
N PRO A 79 -19.86 8.01 -15.07
CA PRO A 79 -19.65 9.08 -14.11
C PRO A 79 -18.17 9.23 -13.71
N ASP A 80 -17.84 10.43 -13.23
CA ASP A 80 -16.61 10.79 -12.53
C ASP A 80 -17.06 11.57 -11.28
N THR A 81 -17.21 10.86 -10.17
CA THR A 81 -17.90 11.36 -8.98
C THR A 81 -17.11 12.43 -8.24
N ASP A 82 -15.78 12.31 -8.18
CA ASP A 82 -14.92 13.26 -7.48
C ASP A 82 -14.24 14.27 -8.41
N ALA A 83 -14.46 14.12 -9.73
CA ALA A 83 -14.00 15.02 -10.78
C ALA A 83 -12.46 15.11 -10.90
N ASP A 84 -11.76 14.01 -10.70
CA ASP A 84 -10.29 13.95 -10.86
C ASP A 84 -9.85 13.64 -12.31
N GLY A 85 -10.80 13.33 -13.18
CA GLY A 85 -10.59 13.01 -14.58
C GLY A 85 -10.37 11.54 -14.87
N ILE A 86 -10.83 10.67 -13.95
CA ILE A 86 -10.91 9.22 -14.11
C ILE A 86 -12.37 8.81 -13.89
N ALA A 87 -12.92 8.00 -14.80
CA ALA A 87 -14.28 7.49 -14.59
C ALA A 87 -14.33 6.55 -13.39
N ASP A 88 -15.42 6.58 -12.62
CA ASP A 88 -15.61 5.78 -11.38
C ASP A 88 -15.30 4.28 -11.57
N LYS A 89 -15.61 3.73 -12.75
CA LYS A 89 -15.31 2.31 -13.08
C LYS A 89 -13.83 1.99 -13.16
N ASP A 90 -13.00 2.98 -13.49
CA ASP A 90 -11.57 2.87 -13.69
C ASP A 90 -10.78 3.48 -12.52
N ASP A 91 -11.51 4.10 -11.58
CA ASP A 91 -10.99 4.75 -10.40
C ASP A 91 -10.94 3.80 -9.20
N ALA A 92 -9.80 3.74 -8.55
CA ALA A 92 -9.63 2.94 -7.34
C ALA A 92 -10.16 3.65 -6.08
N CYS A 93 -10.45 4.98 -6.17
CA CYS A 93 -10.98 5.81 -5.08
C CYS A 93 -12.07 6.78 -5.57
N PRO A 94 -13.21 6.32 -6.12
CA PRO A 94 -14.17 7.11 -6.88
C PRO A 94 -14.85 8.27 -6.12
N GLU A 95 -14.67 8.37 -4.82
CA GLU A 95 -15.27 9.41 -3.98
C GLU A 95 -14.26 10.46 -3.51
N VAL A 96 -12.96 10.26 -3.80
CA VAL A 96 -11.89 11.13 -3.29
C VAL A 96 -10.80 11.32 -4.33
N ALA A 97 -10.81 12.47 -4.97
CA ALA A 97 -9.92 12.84 -6.06
C ALA A 97 -8.44 12.60 -5.79
N GLY A 98 -7.78 11.98 -6.75
CA GLY A 98 -6.35 11.69 -6.68
C GLY A 98 -5.65 11.69 -8.03
N PRO A 99 -4.33 11.52 -8.06
CA PRO A 99 -3.58 11.55 -9.30
C PRO A 99 -3.75 10.24 -10.10
N LYS A 100 -3.75 10.37 -11.43
CA LYS A 100 -3.78 9.21 -12.36
C LYS A 100 -2.67 8.20 -12.12
N ALA A 101 -1.51 8.64 -11.64
CA ALA A 101 -0.39 7.75 -11.30
C ALA A 101 -0.73 6.74 -10.19
N LEU A 102 -1.72 7.07 -9.36
CA LEU A 102 -2.21 6.24 -8.25
C LEU A 102 -3.65 5.74 -8.48
N ASN A 103 -4.07 5.70 -9.77
CA ASN A 103 -5.40 5.28 -10.19
C ASN A 103 -6.52 6.00 -9.44
N GLY A 104 -6.44 7.35 -9.36
CA GLY A 104 -7.44 8.19 -8.72
C GLY A 104 -7.39 8.23 -7.19
N CYS A 105 -6.43 7.59 -6.55
CA CYS A 105 -6.34 7.64 -5.09
C CYS A 105 -5.45 8.79 -4.61
N PRO A 106 -5.85 9.48 -3.51
CA PRO A 106 -5.05 10.54 -2.92
C PRO A 106 -3.72 10.05 -2.36
N ASP A 107 -2.76 10.98 -2.28
CA ASP A 107 -1.43 10.82 -1.72
C ASP A 107 -1.11 12.13 -0.97
N ALA A 108 -1.35 12.13 0.32
CA ALA A 108 -1.36 13.34 1.14
C ALA A 108 0.02 13.92 1.39
N ASP A 109 1.07 13.10 1.42
CA ASP A 109 2.44 13.53 1.65
C ASP A 109 3.30 13.55 0.37
N GLY A 110 2.80 12.95 -0.72
CA GLY A 110 3.43 12.99 -2.03
C GLY A 110 4.58 12.01 -2.21
N ASP A 111 4.61 10.92 -1.48
CA ASP A 111 5.70 9.94 -1.56
C ASP A 111 5.50 8.88 -2.66
N GLY A 112 4.34 8.91 -3.32
CA GLY A 112 3.99 7.97 -4.39
C GLY A 112 3.31 6.70 -3.92
N VAL A 113 2.91 6.61 -2.65
CA VAL A 113 2.07 5.57 -2.09
C VAL A 113 0.69 6.17 -1.79
N ALA A 114 -0.36 5.60 -2.36
CA ALA A 114 -1.70 6.12 -2.08
C ALA A 114 -2.06 5.96 -0.60
N ASP A 115 -2.75 6.96 -0.02
CA ASP A 115 -3.11 7.01 1.42
C ASP A 115 -3.73 5.70 1.93
N LYS A 116 -4.56 5.04 1.12
CA LYS A 116 -5.19 3.76 1.48
C LYS A 116 -4.21 2.59 1.63
N ASN A 117 -3.03 2.71 1.04
CA ASN A 117 -1.96 1.70 1.08
C ASN A 117 -0.78 2.15 1.92
N ASP A 118 -0.80 3.41 2.36
CA ASP A 118 0.24 4.03 3.15
C ASP A 118 0.00 3.84 4.64
N LYS A 119 1.01 3.35 5.36
CA LYS A 119 0.98 3.23 6.82
C LYS A 119 1.23 4.54 7.54
N CYS A 120 1.84 5.50 6.83
CA CYS A 120 2.20 6.81 7.35
C CYS A 120 1.72 7.95 6.41
N PRO A 121 0.41 8.10 6.10
CA PRO A 121 -0.12 8.93 5.02
C PRO A 121 0.19 10.43 5.11
N GLN A 122 0.92 10.88 6.11
CA GLN A 122 1.29 12.28 6.31
C GLN A 122 2.81 12.47 6.50
N VAL A 123 3.59 11.40 6.31
CA VAL A 123 5.04 11.43 6.55
C VAL A 123 5.74 10.66 5.46
N VAL A 124 6.30 11.39 4.50
CA VAL A 124 7.02 10.85 3.33
C VAL A 124 7.96 9.72 3.68
N GLY A 125 7.79 8.57 3.03
CA GLY A 125 8.66 7.43 3.20
C GLY A 125 8.73 6.54 1.95
N PRO A 126 9.62 5.58 1.88
CA PRO A 126 9.74 4.72 0.72
C PRO A 126 8.60 3.68 0.66
N SER A 127 8.10 3.40 -0.52
CA SER A 127 7.09 2.36 -0.77
C SER A 127 7.53 0.97 -0.26
N ALA A 128 8.85 0.70 -0.26
CA ALA A 128 9.43 -0.53 0.30
C ALA A 128 9.18 -0.70 1.81
N ASN A 129 8.88 0.40 2.52
CA ASN A 129 8.48 0.39 3.93
C ASN A 129 6.99 0.73 4.12
N GLY A 130 6.20 0.65 3.05
CA GLY A 130 4.77 0.94 3.06
C GLY A 130 4.48 2.41 3.33
N GLY A 131 5.24 3.33 2.72
CA GLY A 131 5.07 4.77 2.85
C GLY A 131 5.66 5.38 4.12
N CYS A 132 6.21 4.57 5.04
CA CYS A 132 6.83 5.11 6.25
C CYS A 132 8.34 5.31 6.08
N PRO A 133 8.93 6.32 6.71
CA PRO A 133 10.37 6.42 6.82
C PRO A 133 10.95 5.19 7.54
N TRP A 134 12.17 4.81 7.18
CA TRP A 134 12.87 3.77 7.94
C TRP A 134 13.22 4.31 9.33
N PRO A 135 13.02 3.51 10.40
CA PRO A 135 13.37 3.92 11.73
C PRO A 135 14.90 4.04 11.90
N ASP A 136 15.30 4.93 12.81
CA ASP A 136 16.64 5.12 13.36
C ASP A 136 16.43 5.30 14.87
N THR A 137 16.45 4.17 15.59
CA THR A 137 15.97 4.08 16.98
C THR A 137 16.81 4.88 17.96
N ASP A 138 18.14 4.90 17.78
CA ASP A 138 19.03 5.66 18.66
C ASP A 138 19.43 7.04 18.11
N GLY A 139 19.10 7.31 16.82
CA GLY A 139 19.31 8.62 16.20
C GLY A 139 20.77 8.92 15.91
N ASP A 140 21.54 7.94 15.47
CA ASP A 140 22.97 8.10 15.11
C ASP A 140 23.19 8.36 13.61
N GLY A 141 22.12 8.27 12.79
CA GLY A 141 22.14 8.45 11.35
C GLY A 141 22.35 7.15 10.56
N VAL A 142 22.36 6.00 11.23
CA VAL A 142 22.29 4.67 10.60
C VAL A 142 20.90 4.10 10.86
N LEU A 143 20.20 3.75 9.79
CA LEU A 143 18.85 3.20 9.93
C LEU A 143 18.87 1.82 10.58
N ASP A 144 17.88 1.47 11.39
CA ASP A 144 17.78 0.20 12.13
C ASP A 144 18.07 -1.04 11.28
N LYS A 145 17.67 -1.02 10.00
CA LYS A 145 17.90 -2.13 9.05
C LYS A 145 19.37 -2.33 8.68
N ASP A 146 20.17 -1.29 8.80
CA ASP A 146 21.61 -1.26 8.44
C ASP A 146 22.49 -1.16 9.69
N ASP A 147 21.86 -0.97 10.86
CA ASP A 147 22.51 -0.78 12.15
C ASP A 147 22.71 -2.11 12.89
N LYS A 148 23.93 -2.36 13.33
CA LYS A 148 24.29 -3.52 14.16
C LYS A 148 24.08 -3.29 15.65
N CYS A 149 23.89 -2.03 16.06
CA CYS A 149 23.77 -1.62 17.46
C CYS A 149 22.54 -0.69 17.68
N ILE A 150 21.37 -1.10 17.21
CA ILE A 150 20.11 -0.36 17.08
C ILE A 150 19.75 0.54 18.29
N ASP A 151 20.18 0.19 19.49
CA ASP A 151 19.83 0.90 20.72
C ASP A 151 20.99 1.76 21.27
N VAL A 152 22.13 1.81 20.59
CA VAL A 152 23.35 2.44 21.10
C VAL A 152 24.08 3.22 20.03
N LYS A 153 23.98 4.54 20.07
CA LYS A 153 24.61 5.45 19.10
C LYS A 153 26.05 5.10 18.77
N GLY A 154 26.31 4.97 17.47
CA GLY A 154 27.64 4.70 16.99
C GLY A 154 28.04 5.56 15.80
N THR A 155 28.74 4.99 14.84
CA THR A 155 29.20 5.68 13.65
C THR A 155 28.80 4.95 12.39
N VAL A 156 28.57 5.69 11.31
CA VAL A 156 28.32 5.12 9.98
C VAL A 156 29.46 4.20 9.55
N ALA A 157 30.71 4.55 9.90
CA ALA A 157 31.91 3.76 9.58
C ALA A 157 31.90 2.38 10.25
N ASN A 158 31.28 2.27 11.43
CA ASN A 158 31.16 1.02 12.20
C ASN A 158 29.75 0.41 12.16
N ASN A 159 28.94 0.75 11.12
CA ASN A 159 27.58 0.28 10.93
C ASN A 159 26.69 0.50 12.18
N GLY A 160 26.65 1.73 12.69
CA GLY A 160 25.85 2.10 13.84
C GLY A 160 26.40 1.66 15.20
N CYS A 161 27.53 0.98 15.26
CA CYS A 161 28.12 0.62 16.54
C CYS A 161 29.15 1.65 16.99
N PRO A 162 29.26 1.89 18.33
CA PRO A 162 30.30 2.75 18.87
C PRO A 162 31.69 2.13 18.68
N GLU A 163 32.69 2.99 18.49
CA GLU A 163 34.11 2.61 18.48
C GLU A 163 34.67 2.77 19.86
N ILE A 164 35.47 1.78 20.30
CA ILE A 164 36.15 1.87 21.58
C ILE A 164 37.26 2.91 21.51
N THR A 165 37.32 3.81 22.47
CA THR A 165 38.33 4.85 22.55
C THR A 165 39.63 4.33 23.22
N GLU A 166 40.76 5.00 22.94
CA GLU A 166 42.03 4.69 23.61
C GLU A 166 41.95 4.82 25.13
N GLU A 167 41.13 5.77 25.62
CA GLU A 167 40.89 5.97 27.05
C GLU A 167 40.22 4.73 27.66
N GLN A 168 39.21 4.17 27.00
CA GLN A 168 38.49 2.98 27.47
C GLN A 168 39.34 1.72 27.39
N VAL A 169 40.18 1.60 26.34
CA VAL A 169 41.18 0.53 26.27
C VAL A 169 42.18 0.62 27.44
N SER A 170 42.66 1.85 27.75
CA SER A 170 43.53 2.09 28.90
C SER A 170 42.87 1.74 30.23
N GLN A 171 41.57 2.09 30.37
CA GLN A 171 40.79 1.76 31.57
C GLN A 171 40.58 0.24 31.72
N LEU A 172 40.24 -0.48 30.62
CA LEU A 172 40.15 -1.94 30.62
C LEU A 172 41.46 -2.57 31.05
N ASN A 173 42.58 -2.11 30.50
CA ASN A 173 43.90 -2.58 30.88
C ASN A 173 44.26 -2.28 32.36
N ALA A 174 43.79 -1.14 32.88
CA ALA A 174 43.94 -0.82 34.30
C ALA A 174 43.12 -1.77 35.20
N TYR A 175 41.91 -2.07 34.83
CA TYR A 175 41.06 -3.05 35.52
C TYR A 175 41.66 -4.48 35.42
N ALA A 176 42.16 -4.90 34.28
CA ALA A 176 42.77 -6.22 34.07
C ALA A 176 43.93 -6.47 35.04
N LYS A 177 44.73 -5.43 35.34
CA LYS A 177 45.85 -5.52 36.30
C LYS A 177 45.40 -5.72 37.75
N THR A 178 44.16 -5.47 38.07
CA THR A 178 43.59 -5.61 39.43
C THR A 178 42.84 -6.94 39.62
N ILE A 179 42.80 -7.79 38.59
CA ILE A 179 42.21 -9.14 38.67
C ILE A 179 43.15 -10.02 39.50
N LEU A 180 42.64 -10.54 40.59
CA LEU A 180 43.38 -11.37 41.51
C LEU A 180 42.84 -12.81 41.52
N PHE A 181 43.78 -13.75 41.41
CA PHE A 181 43.50 -15.17 41.50
C PHE A 181 43.95 -15.76 42.85
N ASN A 182 43.32 -16.88 43.22
CA ASN A 182 43.81 -17.67 44.35
C ASN A 182 45.16 -18.31 43.99
N SER A 183 46.05 -18.43 44.98
CA SER A 183 47.41 -18.93 44.75
C SER A 183 47.39 -20.30 44.10
N GLY A 184 48.13 -20.44 42.97
CA GLY A 184 48.22 -21.67 42.18
C GLY A 184 46.92 -22.13 41.50
N LYS A 185 45.90 -21.26 41.38
CA LYS A 185 44.61 -21.60 40.80
C LYS A 185 44.16 -20.56 39.76
N ALA A 186 43.23 -20.97 38.88
CA ALA A 186 42.52 -20.11 37.96
C ALA A 186 41.21 -19.53 38.52
N THR A 187 40.92 -19.75 39.83
CA THR A 187 39.75 -19.21 40.48
C THR A 187 40.00 -17.81 41.02
N PHE A 188 39.03 -16.91 40.82
CA PHE A 188 39.13 -15.51 41.27
C PHE A 188 39.01 -15.38 42.79
N LYS A 189 39.71 -14.38 43.33
CA LYS A 189 39.41 -13.90 44.67
C LYS A 189 38.15 -13.10 44.74
N GLN A 190 37.48 -13.01 45.92
CA GLN A 190 36.19 -12.38 46.07
C GLN A 190 36.18 -10.90 45.64
N GLU A 191 37.23 -10.14 45.92
CA GLU A 191 37.37 -8.76 45.53
C GLU A 191 37.42 -8.53 44.01
N THR A 192 37.77 -9.54 43.21
CA THR A 192 37.84 -9.47 41.73
C THR A 192 36.47 -9.32 41.08
N PHE A 193 35.39 -9.83 41.71
CA PHE A 193 34.08 -9.84 41.07
C PHE A 193 33.54 -8.45 40.77
N ALA A 194 33.80 -7.43 41.59
CA ALA A 194 33.42 -6.06 41.31
C ALA A 194 34.14 -5.49 40.08
N VAL A 195 35.45 -5.83 39.94
CA VAL A 195 36.25 -5.44 38.75
C VAL A 195 35.71 -6.11 37.49
N LEU A 196 35.40 -7.40 37.54
CA LEU A 196 34.84 -8.13 36.41
C LEU A 196 33.49 -7.55 35.98
N GLN A 197 32.64 -7.11 36.91
CA GLN A 197 31.39 -6.40 36.59
C GLN A 197 31.66 -5.09 35.84
N SER A 198 32.65 -4.30 36.27
CA SER A 198 33.05 -3.06 35.60
C SER A 198 33.58 -3.30 34.20
N ILE A 199 34.44 -4.31 34.02
CA ILE A 199 34.91 -4.72 32.69
C ILE A 199 33.75 -5.15 31.80
N THR A 200 32.84 -5.99 32.31
CA THR A 200 31.65 -6.46 31.58
C THR A 200 30.73 -5.30 31.16
N ALA A 201 30.57 -4.29 32.01
CA ALA A 201 29.77 -3.12 31.70
C ALA A 201 30.36 -2.31 30.54
N ILE A 202 31.67 -2.17 30.48
CA ILE A 202 32.38 -1.52 29.34
C ILE A 202 32.24 -2.38 28.08
N LEU A 203 32.55 -3.67 28.14
CA LEU A 203 32.50 -4.55 26.96
C LEU A 203 31.13 -4.62 26.31
N LYS A 204 30.06 -4.54 27.09
CA LYS A 204 28.67 -4.50 26.60
C LYS A 204 28.33 -3.25 25.78
N GLN A 205 29.06 -2.16 25.98
CA GLN A 205 28.87 -0.93 25.20
C GLN A 205 29.51 -1.03 23.79
N TYR A 206 30.36 -2.02 23.57
CA TYR A 206 31.12 -2.21 22.33
C TYR A 206 30.91 -3.61 21.75
N PRO A 207 29.68 -4.01 21.39
CA PRO A 207 29.35 -5.39 21.01
C PRO A 207 30.01 -5.82 19.70
N SER A 208 30.43 -4.90 18.85
CA SER A 208 31.14 -5.18 17.58
C SER A 208 32.64 -5.27 17.74
N SER A 209 33.21 -4.86 18.90
CA SER A 209 34.63 -4.84 19.13
C SER A 209 35.17 -6.24 19.49
N LYS A 210 36.37 -6.54 19.03
CA LYS A 210 37.07 -7.80 19.34
C LYS A 210 38.13 -7.51 20.39
N PHE A 211 38.13 -8.30 21.46
CA PHE A 211 39.06 -8.20 22.54
C PHE A 211 39.91 -9.47 22.63
N SER A 212 41.21 -9.33 22.92
CA SER A 212 42.08 -10.44 23.30
C SER A 212 42.27 -10.40 24.82
N ILE A 213 42.13 -11.53 25.46
CA ILE A 213 42.36 -11.69 26.89
C ILE A 213 43.60 -12.57 27.07
N GLU A 214 44.55 -12.11 27.85
CA GLU A 214 45.78 -12.81 28.15
C GLU A 214 45.89 -13.06 29.65
N GLY A 215 46.14 -14.31 30.04
CA GLY A 215 46.44 -14.70 31.42
C GLY A 215 47.92 -14.70 31.69
N HIS A 216 48.33 -14.31 32.88
CA HIS A 216 49.72 -14.28 33.29
C HIS A 216 49.94 -14.97 34.63
N THR A 217 51.16 -15.47 34.86
CA THR A 217 51.66 -15.98 36.15
C THR A 217 52.93 -15.22 36.53
N ASP A 218 53.35 -15.34 37.79
CA ASP A 218 54.71 -15.00 38.19
C ASP A 218 55.74 -16.01 37.65
N SER A 219 57.00 -15.74 37.93
CA SER A 219 58.13 -16.60 37.51
C SER A 219 58.43 -17.75 38.48
N ASP A 220 57.64 -17.88 39.56
CA ASP A 220 57.86 -18.93 40.54
C ASP A 220 57.34 -20.26 40.07
N GLY A 221 58.15 -21.30 40.08
CA GLY A 221 57.77 -22.67 39.73
C GLY A 221 58.38 -23.20 38.40
N LYS A 222 57.66 -24.17 37.79
CA LYS A 222 58.11 -24.77 36.53
C LYS A 222 57.43 -24.10 35.35
N ASP A 223 58.14 -23.76 34.30
CA ASP A 223 57.66 -23.07 33.12
C ASP A 223 56.38 -23.74 32.51
N ALA A 224 56.39 -25.07 32.36
CA ALA A 224 55.29 -25.82 31.83
C ALA A 224 54.01 -25.76 32.68
N ALA A 225 54.16 -25.66 34.03
CA ALA A 225 53.04 -25.52 34.93
C ALA A 225 52.48 -24.07 34.89
N ASN A 226 53.38 -23.09 34.81
CA ASN A 226 53.00 -21.68 34.68
C ASN A 226 52.31 -21.39 33.36
N GLN A 227 52.80 -21.97 32.25
CA GLN A 227 52.15 -21.86 30.94
C GLN A 227 50.74 -22.39 30.98
N LYS A 228 50.53 -23.60 31.51
CA LYS A 228 49.18 -24.14 31.66
C LYS A 228 48.25 -23.27 32.53
N LEU A 229 48.79 -22.77 33.66
CA LEU A 229 48.03 -21.92 34.57
C LEU A 229 47.65 -20.56 33.93
N SER A 230 48.56 -19.99 33.10
CA SER A 230 48.25 -18.74 32.38
C SER A 230 47.15 -18.94 31.35
N GLU A 231 47.15 -20.06 30.62
CA GLU A 231 46.12 -20.46 29.68
C GLU A 231 44.77 -20.69 30.37
N GLU A 232 44.78 -21.32 31.57
CA GLU A 232 43.56 -21.53 32.37
C GLU A 232 42.97 -20.22 32.95
N ARG A 233 43.79 -19.17 33.08
CA ARG A 233 43.38 -17.83 33.58
C ARG A 233 42.86 -16.91 32.49
N ALA A 234 43.22 -17.13 31.23
CA ALA A 234 42.71 -16.41 30.08
C ALA A 234 41.32 -16.89 29.67
#